data_f7b9a0353e49e78caf7d9a25eecaa690
#
_entry.id   f7b9a0353e49e78caf7d9a25eecaa690
#
_cell.length_a   1.000
_cell.length_b   1.000
_cell.length_c   1.000
_cell.angle_alpha   90.00
_cell.angle_beta   90.00
_cell.angle_gamma   90.00
#
_symmetry.space_group_name_H-M   'P 1'
#
loop_
_entity.id
_entity.type
_entity.pdbx_description
1 polymer ?
#
loop_
_entity_poly.entity_id
_entity_poly.type
_entity_poly.pdbx_seq_one_letter_code
_entity_poly.pdbx_strand_id
1 'polypeptide(L)'
;LPELNFKSPSSTPSKKEDFLRLAKKGNNIAITHKLFTGFSVDIAHVLEEQGYHLVIDETIDLVTFYEDIHHQDVKFLILAGMIKCTQTGQLTWNDEQWPNYTGRDVKIKELCQLGCLWLYGDDVLIQRIPPTCMKACKTVTILTYLFEASLMHSWMKLNDMNWSYLYPEEMKPSAEIKEILRQKLHFVPRSKYITDLQRTSQGLRKSGAFNVGWYKDQDVDSLEKVKKSIEVTLKDQMPKGAVFWTTFKDYENKLAGIGYTRAKKVNGDLRKPFVSKNMRASNE
;
A
#
# COMPACT_ATOMS: atom_id res chain seq x y z
N LEU A 1 12.13 23.17 -6.22
CA LEU A 1 13.12 23.53 -5.19
C LEU A 1 14.51 23.02 -5.62
N PRO A 2 15.14 23.64 -6.64
CA PRO A 2 16.41 23.16 -7.19
C PRO A 2 17.59 23.28 -6.22
N GLU A 3 17.44 24.02 -5.15
CA GLU A 3 18.52 24.28 -4.18
C GLU A 3 18.57 23.27 -3.01
N LEU A 4 17.56 22.41 -2.86
CA LEU A 4 17.54 21.40 -1.83
C LEU A 4 18.29 20.14 -2.30
N ASN A 5 19.54 20.01 -1.87
CA ASN A 5 20.36 18.84 -2.17
C ASN A 5 19.94 17.66 -1.29
N PHE A 6 19.08 16.79 -1.80
CA PHE A 6 18.65 15.58 -1.09
C PHE A 6 19.69 14.46 -1.23
N LYS A 7 19.98 13.81 -0.11
CA LYS A 7 20.82 12.61 -0.03
C LYS A 7 19.95 11.39 0.23
N SER A 8 20.30 10.27 -0.41
CA SER A 8 19.66 8.98 -0.14
C SER A 8 20.60 8.11 0.67
N PRO A 9 20.11 7.44 1.75
CA PRO A 9 20.95 6.55 2.54
C PRO A 9 21.47 5.36 1.73
N SER A 10 22.77 5.07 1.88
CA SER A 10 23.43 3.91 1.29
C SER A 10 23.09 2.62 2.05
N SER A 11 23.31 1.46 1.42
CA SER A 11 23.11 0.16 2.07
C SER A 11 24.31 -0.32 2.89
N THR A 12 25.37 0.47 2.99
CA THR A 12 26.58 0.12 3.72
C THR A 12 26.87 1.16 4.81
N PRO A 13 26.99 0.78 6.09
CA PRO A 13 26.80 -0.58 6.64
C PRO A 13 25.32 -1.03 6.63
N SER A 14 24.35 -0.13 6.86
CA SER A 14 22.91 -0.32 6.69
C SER A 14 22.24 1.00 6.34
N LYS A 15 21.07 0.94 5.68
CA LYS A 15 20.32 2.16 5.33
C LYS A 15 19.86 2.94 6.57
N LYS A 16 19.57 2.27 7.68
CA LYS A 16 19.18 2.93 8.93
C LYS A 16 20.35 3.67 9.57
N GLU A 17 21.53 3.05 9.65
CA GLU A 17 22.74 3.67 10.19
C GLU A 17 23.20 4.84 9.35
N ASP A 18 23.18 4.70 8.03
CA ASP A 18 23.54 5.79 7.14
C ASP A 18 22.51 6.93 7.20
N PHE A 19 21.22 6.62 7.31
CA PHE A 19 20.19 7.63 7.57
C PHE A 19 20.51 8.40 8.85
N LEU A 20 20.79 7.70 9.96
CA LEU A 20 21.10 8.31 11.24
C LEU A 20 22.34 9.22 11.16
N ARG A 21 23.38 8.76 10.43
CA ARG A 21 24.60 9.54 10.16
C ARG A 21 24.31 10.81 9.38
N LEU A 22 23.46 10.73 8.36
CA LEU A 22 23.04 11.87 7.53
C LEU A 22 22.17 12.84 8.32
N ALA A 23 21.24 12.30 9.13
CA ALA A 23 20.32 13.09 9.94
C ALA A 23 21.06 13.89 11.03
N LYS A 24 22.01 13.28 11.73
CA LYS A 24 22.87 13.99 12.72
C LYS A 24 23.67 15.15 12.09
N LYS A 25 23.90 15.13 10.79
CA LYS A 25 24.57 16.21 10.05
C LYS A 25 23.62 17.28 9.50
N GLY A 26 22.33 17.17 9.78
CA GLY A 26 21.32 18.11 9.30
C GLY A 26 21.10 18.10 7.79
N ASN A 27 21.39 16.98 7.10
CA ASN A 27 21.19 16.93 5.64
C ASN A 27 19.69 16.77 5.30
N ASN A 28 19.29 17.30 4.13
CA ASN A 28 18.02 16.93 3.53
C ASN A 28 18.10 15.48 3.03
N ILE A 29 17.14 14.62 3.40
CA ILE A 29 17.23 13.19 3.15
C ILE A 29 15.96 12.71 2.44
N ALA A 30 16.14 11.96 1.33
CA ALA A 30 15.07 11.28 0.63
C ALA A 30 15.12 9.78 0.95
N ILE A 31 14.00 9.23 1.41
CA ILE A 31 13.88 7.81 1.82
C ILE A 31 12.63 7.16 1.24
N THR A 32 12.59 5.85 1.28
CA THR A 32 11.38 5.08 0.95
C THR A 32 10.46 4.95 2.16
N HIS A 33 9.17 4.78 1.96
CA HIS A 33 8.20 4.46 3.01
C HIS A 33 8.62 3.24 3.84
N LYS A 34 9.13 2.20 3.18
CA LYS A 34 9.63 0.99 3.85
C LYS A 34 10.78 1.27 4.83
N LEU A 35 11.67 2.21 4.52
CA LEU A 35 12.74 2.58 5.45
C LEU A 35 12.17 3.34 6.64
N PHE A 36 11.26 4.29 6.39
CA PHE A 36 10.61 5.08 7.41
C PHE A 36 9.83 4.23 8.43
N THR A 37 9.05 3.25 7.96
CA THR A 37 8.26 2.36 8.85
C THR A 37 9.11 1.45 9.73
N GLY A 38 10.40 1.36 9.47
CA GLY A 38 11.37 0.61 10.29
C GLY A 38 12.19 1.48 11.26
N PHE A 39 11.87 2.75 11.46
CA PHE A 39 12.63 3.64 12.32
C PHE A 39 12.46 3.30 13.79
N SER A 40 13.55 3.47 14.55
CA SER A 40 13.64 3.26 16.00
C SER A 40 13.44 4.57 16.78
N VAL A 41 13.35 4.45 18.10
CA VAL A 41 13.28 5.58 19.02
C VAL A 41 14.52 6.47 18.92
N ASP A 42 15.71 5.88 18.72
CA ASP A 42 16.96 6.65 18.56
C ASP A 42 16.91 7.59 17.35
N ILE A 43 16.27 7.11 16.25
CA ILE A 43 16.07 7.94 15.07
C ILE A 43 15.08 9.07 15.39
N ALA A 44 14.02 8.78 16.14
CA ALA A 44 13.05 9.81 16.54
C ALA A 44 13.71 10.92 17.34
N HIS A 45 14.59 10.61 18.30
CA HIS A 45 15.35 11.62 19.04
C HIS A 45 16.18 12.53 18.12
N VAL A 46 16.86 11.96 17.14
CA VAL A 46 17.64 12.78 16.19
C VAL A 46 16.75 13.65 15.32
N LEU A 47 15.58 13.14 14.89
CA LEU A 47 14.61 13.93 14.11
C LEU A 47 14.11 15.14 14.92
N GLU A 48 13.84 14.93 16.21
CA GLU A 48 13.40 15.98 17.14
C GLU A 48 14.50 17.01 17.40
N GLU A 49 15.70 16.57 17.79
CA GLU A 49 16.86 17.43 18.05
C GLU A 49 17.24 18.30 16.85
N GLN A 50 17.18 17.75 15.66
CA GLN A 50 17.54 18.45 14.42
C GLN A 50 16.37 19.26 13.84
N GLY A 51 15.15 19.14 14.40
CA GLY A 51 13.97 19.87 13.97
C GLY A 51 13.52 19.54 12.53
N TYR A 52 13.55 18.26 12.15
CA TYR A 52 13.20 17.82 10.80
C TYR A 52 11.75 18.13 10.43
N HIS A 53 11.55 18.51 9.17
CA HIS A 53 10.27 18.58 8.51
C HIS A 53 10.09 17.33 7.64
N LEU A 54 9.01 16.59 7.86
CA LEU A 54 8.70 15.37 7.11
C LEU A 54 7.71 15.68 6.00
N VAL A 55 8.06 15.34 4.76
CA VAL A 55 7.14 15.38 3.62
C VAL A 55 6.93 13.96 3.15
N ILE A 56 5.68 13.52 3.11
CA ILE A 56 5.25 12.18 2.70
C ILE A 56 4.52 12.30 1.37
N ASP A 57 5.07 11.68 0.34
CA ASP A 57 4.44 11.57 -0.97
C ASP A 57 3.53 10.34 -0.98
N GLU A 58 2.24 10.55 -1.04
CA GLU A 58 1.16 9.59 -0.83
C GLU A 58 1.05 9.07 0.62
N THR A 59 -0.03 8.34 0.92
CA THR A 59 -0.24 7.72 2.24
C THR A 59 0.67 6.49 2.43
N ILE A 60 1.09 6.28 3.67
CA ILE A 60 1.92 5.13 4.07
C ILE A 60 1.02 4.05 4.68
N ASP A 61 1.33 2.79 4.40
CA ASP A 61 0.73 1.65 5.08
C ASP A 61 1.31 1.53 6.50
N LEU A 62 0.64 2.14 7.47
CA LEU A 62 1.04 2.15 8.88
C LEU A 62 0.41 1.03 9.70
N VAL A 63 -0.52 0.30 9.11
CA VAL A 63 -1.17 -0.88 9.68
C VAL A 63 -1.23 -1.95 8.60
N THR A 64 -0.58 -3.08 8.83
CA THR A 64 -0.52 -4.21 7.88
C THR A 64 -0.69 -5.53 8.61
N PHE A 65 -1.15 -6.55 7.91
CA PHE A 65 -1.05 -7.91 8.43
C PHE A 65 0.42 -8.32 8.51
N TYR A 66 0.77 -9.02 9.59
CA TYR A 66 2.11 -9.56 9.77
C TYR A 66 2.07 -11.08 9.49
N GLU A 67 2.65 -11.46 8.36
CA GLU A 67 2.56 -12.83 7.82
C GLU A 67 3.88 -13.62 7.95
N ASP A 68 4.95 -13.00 8.48
CA ASP A 68 6.28 -13.64 8.58
C ASP A 68 6.36 -14.73 9.67
N ILE A 69 5.36 -14.85 10.54
CA ILE A 69 5.26 -15.88 11.57
C ILE A 69 3.83 -16.43 11.65
N HIS A 70 3.70 -17.71 11.89
CA HIS A 70 2.39 -18.31 12.09
C HIS A 70 1.84 -17.94 13.47
N HIS A 71 0.54 -17.65 13.57
CA HIS A 71 -0.09 -17.26 14.84
C HIS A 71 0.09 -18.32 15.96
N GLN A 72 0.19 -19.60 15.62
CA GLN A 72 0.47 -20.66 16.61
C GLN A 72 1.86 -20.53 17.22
N ASP A 73 2.87 -20.13 16.45
CA ASP A 73 4.23 -19.92 16.97
C ASP A 73 4.23 -18.74 17.97
N VAL A 74 3.44 -17.69 17.72
CA VAL A 74 3.26 -16.59 18.68
C VAL A 74 2.59 -17.06 19.96
N LYS A 75 1.57 -17.93 19.88
CA LYS A 75 0.96 -18.56 21.06
C LYS A 75 1.98 -19.35 21.88
N PHE A 76 2.89 -20.07 21.23
CA PHE A 76 3.98 -20.76 21.93
C PHE A 76 4.93 -19.79 22.62
N LEU A 77 5.30 -18.67 21.99
CA LEU A 77 6.14 -17.66 22.61
C LEU A 77 5.46 -16.99 23.84
N ILE A 78 4.13 -16.82 23.77
CA ILE A 78 3.34 -16.32 24.92
C ILE A 78 3.33 -17.36 26.03
N LEU A 79 3.06 -18.64 25.75
CA LEU A 79 3.05 -19.72 26.71
C LEU A 79 4.44 -19.93 27.35
N ALA A 80 5.52 -19.75 26.60
CA ALA A 80 6.89 -19.81 27.08
C ALA A 80 7.30 -18.58 27.93
N GLY A 81 6.41 -17.60 28.09
CA GLY A 81 6.69 -16.37 28.84
C GLY A 81 7.66 -15.41 28.16
N MET A 82 7.97 -15.62 26.89
CA MET A 82 8.86 -14.75 26.11
C MET A 82 8.15 -13.47 25.65
N ILE A 83 6.86 -13.56 25.38
CA ILE A 83 5.99 -12.46 24.96
C ILE A 83 4.85 -12.33 25.98
N LYS A 84 4.52 -11.10 26.34
CA LYS A 84 3.32 -10.74 27.10
C LYS A 84 2.31 -10.09 26.15
N CYS A 85 1.03 -10.47 26.23
CA CYS A 85 -0.06 -9.83 25.50
C CYS A 85 -0.83 -8.92 26.45
N THR A 86 -0.97 -7.64 26.11
CA THR A 86 -1.76 -6.69 26.90
C THR A 86 -3.26 -6.91 26.67
N GLN A 87 -4.11 -6.32 27.50
CA GLN A 87 -5.58 -6.37 27.33
C GLN A 87 -6.04 -5.78 26.00
N THR A 88 -5.27 -4.87 25.41
CA THR A 88 -5.55 -4.26 24.11
C THR A 88 -5.01 -5.07 22.95
N GLY A 89 -4.32 -6.19 23.19
CA GLY A 89 -3.73 -7.04 22.17
C GLY A 89 -2.31 -6.66 21.77
N GLN A 90 -1.70 -5.63 22.34
CA GLN A 90 -0.30 -5.31 22.07
C GLN A 90 0.62 -6.39 22.62
N LEU A 91 1.56 -6.83 21.80
CA LEU A 91 2.58 -7.81 22.18
C LEU A 91 3.83 -7.08 22.64
N THR A 92 4.33 -7.45 23.81
CA THR A 92 5.55 -6.91 24.40
C THR A 92 6.52 -8.02 24.70
N TRP A 93 7.81 -7.79 24.48
CA TRP A 93 8.86 -8.76 24.82
C TRP A 93 9.12 -8.76 26.31
N ASN A 94 9.40 -9.93 26.90
CA ASN A 94 9.73 -10.07 28.30
C ASN A 94 11.25 -9.93 28.51
N ASP A 95 11.73 -8.68 28.49
CA ASP A 95 13.16 -8.37 28.64
C ASP A 95 13.73 -8.75 30.01
N GLU A 96 12.90 -8.91 31.04
CA GLU A 96 13.34 -9.34 32.37
C GLU A 96 13.87 -10.78 32.36
N GLN A 97 13.19 -11.68 31.64
CA GLN A 97 13.58 -13.09 31.56
C GLN A 97 14.47 -13.39 30.34
N TRP A 98 14.30 -12.64 29.25
CA TRP A 98 14.93 -12.88 27.96
C TRP A 98 15.67 -11.67 27.39
N PRO A 99 16.55 -10.96 28.18
CA PRO A 99 17.15 -9.70 27.74
C PRO A 99 18.08 -9.87 26.52
N ASN A 100 18.87 -10.92 26.50
CA ASN A 100 19.90 -11.17 25.48
C ASN A 100 19.49 -12.24 24.46
N TYR A 101 18.20 -12.40 24.18
CA TYR A 101 17.74 -13.36 23.20
C TYR A 101 18.22 -13.01 21.79
N THR A 102 18.93 -13.97 21.15
CA THR A 102 19.47 -13.86 19.79
C THR A 102 19.04 -15.04 18.89
N GLY A 103 17.99 -15.75 19.31
CA GLY A 103 17.51 -16.93 18.60
C GLY A 103 16.71 -16.59 17.34
N ARG A 104 15.99 -17.61 16.83
CA ARG A 104 15.19 -17.55 15.60
C ARG A 104 14.20 -16.38 15.57
N ASP A 105 13.63 -16.03 16.72
CA ASP A 105 12.53 -15.06 16.82
C ASP A 105 13.01 -13.65 17.20
N VAL A 106 14.29 -13.33 16.96
CA VAL A 106 14.88 -12.02 17.25
C VAL A 106 14.11 -10.88 16.57
N LYS A 107 13.59 -11.09 15.36
CA LYS A 107 12.78 -10.11 14.66
C LYS A 107 11.46 -9.81 15.37
N ILE A 108 10.84 -10.84 15.98
CA ILE A 108 9.64 -10.66 16.82
C ILE A 108 9.98 -9.87 18.07
N LYS A 109 11.10 -10.17 18.73
CA LYS A 109 11.61 -9.39 19.86
C LYS A 109 11.73 -7.91 19.49
N GLU A 110 12.40 -7.59 18.38
CA GLU A 110 12.55 -6.22 17.90
C GLU A 110 11.21 -5.52 17.68
N LEU A 111 10.25 -6.19 17.02
CA LEU A 111 8.92 -5.63 16.78
C LEU A 111 8.11 -5.41 18.06
N CYS A 112 8.22 -6.32 19.02
CA CYS A 112 7.61 -6.16 20.34
C CYS A 112 8.22 -5.00 21.12
N GLN A 113 9.56 -4.87 21.11
CA GLN A 113 10.28 -3.77 21.76
C GLN A 113 9.97 -2.41 21.13
N LEU A 114 9.74 -2.37 19.80
CA LEU A 114 9.27 -1.17 19.10
C LEU A 114 7.78 -0.87 19.33
N GLY A 115 7.04 -1.76 20.02
CA GLY A 115 5.59 -1.61 20.20
C GLY A 115 4.80 -1.75 18.92
N CYS A 116 5.36 -2.45 17.91
CA CYS A 116 4.79 -2.55 16.57
C CYS A 116 3.87 -3.74 16.37
N LEU A 117 3.88 -4.75 17.25
CA LEU A 117 3.19 -6.02 17.01
C LEU A 117 1.95 -6.16 17.89
N TRP A 118 0.85 -6.57 17.27
CA TRP A 118 -0.45 -6.69 17.91
C TRP A 118 -1.11 -8.01 17.53
N LEU A 119 -1.79 -8.65 18.48
CA LEU A 119 -2.65 -9.79 18.27
C LEU A 119 -4.11 -9.33 18.34
N TYR A 120 -4.84 -9.48 17.25
CA TYR A 120 -6.26 -9.19 17.18
C TYR A 120 -7.06 -10.50 17.16
N GLY A 121 -7.96 -10.64 18.12
CA GLY A 121 -8.56 -11.94 18.39
C GLY A 121 -7.49 -12.96 18.75
N ASP A 122 -7.70 -14.22 18.37
CA ASP A 122 -6.75 -15.28 18.69
C ASP A 122 -5.77 -15.61 17.56
N ASP A 123 -5.96 -15.07 16.36
CA ASP A 123 -5.32 -15.61 15.17
C ASP A 123 -4.72 -14.55 14.22
N VAL A 124 -5.03 -13.25 14.39
CA VAL A 124 -4.61 -12.22 13.44
C VAL A 124 -3.48 -11.38 14.04
N LEU A 125 -2.31 -11.46 13.43
CA LEU A 125 -1.19 -10.60 13.77
C LEU A 125 -1.20 -9.33 12.91
N ILE A 126 -1.09 -8.19 13.57
CA ILE A 126 -1.08 -6.88 12.94
C ILE A 126 0.23 -6.17 13.31
N GLN A 127 0.94 -5.71 12.30
CA GLN A 127 2.01 -4.74 12.48
C GLN A 127 1.42 -3.34 12.41
N ARG A 128 1.56 -2.58 13.49
CA ARG A 128 1.12 -1.18 13.59
C ARG A 128 2.32 -0.33 13.92
N ILE A 129 2.64 0.62 13.06
CA ILE A 129 3.77 1.52 13.26
C ILE A 129 3.42 2.55 14.34
N PRO A 130 4.26 2.77 15.35
CA PRO A 130 4.02 3.77 16.38
C PRO A 130 4.19 5.19 15.83
N PRO A 131 3.50 6.20 16.38
CA PRO A 131 3.55 7.58 15.89
C PRO A 131 4.85 8.32 16.24
N THR A 132 5.76 7.70 16.99
CA THR A 132 6.93 8.30 17.59
C THR A 132 7.75 9.13 16.60
N CYS A 133 8.10 8.57 15.44
CA CYS A 133 8.93 9.29 14.46
C CYS A 133 8.18 10.42 13.75
N MET A 134 6.86 10.31 13.57
CA MET A 134 6.08 11.43 13.04
C MET A 134 5.94 12.54 14.06
N LYS A 135 5.68 12.21 15.32
CA LYS A 135 5.56 13.18 16.41
C LYS A 135 6.87 13.89 16.74
N ALA A 136 8.00 13.25 16.47
CA ALA A 136 9.34 13.82 16.62
C ALA A 136 9.70 14.87 15.54
N CYS A 137 8.99 14.88 14.41
CA CYS A 137 9.22 15.88 13.38
C CYS A 137 8.55 17.20 13.74
N LYS A 138 9.22 18.32 13.44
CA LYS A 138 8.70 19.68 13.68
C LYS A 138 7.39 19.93 12.91
N THR A 139 7.29 19.43 11.70
CA THR A 139 6.05 19.40 10.90
C THR A 139 5.99 18.14 10.09
N VAL A 140 4.76 17.67 9.80
CA VAL A 140 4.50 16.57 8.88
C VAL A 140 3.54 17.06 7.81
N THR A 141 3.95 16.97 6.56
CA THR A 141 3.12 17.31 5.39
C THR A 141 2.87 16.05 4.59
N ILE A 142 1.60 15.73 4.32
CA ILE A 142 1.20 14.56 3.54
C ILE A 142 0.60 15.04 2.23
N LEU A 143 1.24 14.69 1.12
CA LEU A 143 0.78 15.02 -0.22
C LEU A 143 -0.06 13.85 -0.74
N THR A 144 -1.37 13.93 -0.61
CA THR A 144 -2.24 12.81 -0.98
C THR A 144 -3.62 13.28 -1.45
N TYR A 145 -4.33 12.39 -2.11
CA TYR A 145 -5.71 12.58 -2.53
C TYR A 145 -6.63 11.68 -1.70
N LEU A 146 -7.82 12.19 -1.34
CA LEU A 146 -8.82 11.45 -0.53
C LEU A 146 -8.25 10.91 0.79
N PHE A 147 -7.54 11.75 1.53
CA PHE A 147 -6.89 11.37 2.78
C PHE A 147 -7.84 10.68 3.77
N GLU A 148 -9.08 11.16 3.90
CA GLU A 148 -10.10 10.63 4.82
C GLU A 148 -10.48 9.16 4.53
N ALA A 149 -10.28 8.70 3.29
CA ALA A 149 -10.53 7.31 2.91
C ALA A 149 -9.33 6.38 3.17
N SER A 150 -8.20 6.92 3.64
CA SER A 150 -6.97 6.16 3.86
C SER A 150 -6.92 5.50 5.23
N LEU A 151 -6.19 4.38 5.34
CA LEU A 151 -5.85 3.77 6.63
C LEU A 151 -5.00 4.71 7.49
N MET A 152 -4.18 5.55 6.86
CA MET A 152 -3.35 6.53 7.57
C MET A 152 -4.20 7.55 8.33
N HIS A 153 -5.31 8.02 7.76
CA HIS A 153 -6.25 8.89 8.45
C HIS A 153 -6.82 8.24 9.72
N SER A 154 -7.27 6.98 9.62
CA SER A 154 -7.78 6.23 10.78
C SER A 154 -6.69 6.00 11.82
N TRP A 155 -5.46 5.73 11.38
CA TRP A 155 -4.30 5.57 12.24
C TRP A 155 -3.93 6.88 12.96
N MET A 156 -3.99 8.03 12.27
CA MET A 156 -3.74 9.34 12.90
C MET A 156 -4.77 9.65 13.97
N LYS A 157 -6.07 9.41 13.70
CA LYS A 157 -7.14 9.52 14.72
C LYS A 157 -6.87 8.66 15.94
N LEU A 158 -6.49 7.41 15.73
CA LEU A 158 -6.21 6.46 16.81
C LEU A 158 -5.01 6.85 17.67
N ASN A 159 -4.12 7.70 17.17
CA ASN A 159 -2.93 8.20 17.87
C ASN A 159 -3.06 9.67 18.33
N ASP A 160 -4.29 10.21 18.32
CA ASP A 160 -4.58 11.60 18.74
C ASP A 160 -3.72 12.64 18.00
N MET A 161 -3.48 12.42 16.70
CA MET A 161 -2.75 13.36 15.85
C MET A 161 -3.74 14.28 15.14
N ASN A 162 -3.61 15.58 15.39
CA ASN A 162 -4.42 16.60 14.71
C ASN A 162 -3.81 16.96 13.35
N TRP A 163 -4.66 17.32 12.39
CA TRP A 163 -4.24 17.78 11.06
C TRP A 163 -5.12 18.92 10.56
N SER A 164 -4.61 19.65 9.59
CA SER A 164 -5.36 20.64 8.82
C SER A 164 -5.12 20.38 7.34
N TYR A 165 -6.06 20.85 6.50
CA TYR A 165 -5.93 20.72 5.06
C TYR A 165 -5.33 21.98 4.46
N LEU A 166 -4.33 21.79 3.59
CA LEU A 166 -3.79 22.82 2.72
C LEU A 166 -4.26 22.49 1.30
N TYR A 167 -5.20 23.26 0.79
CA TYR A 167 -5.69 23.12 -0.58
C TYR A 167 -4.96 24.12 -1.48
N PRO A 168 -4.45 23.70 -2.65
CA PRO A 168 -4.04 24.65 -3.68
C PRO A 168 -5.21 25.56 -4.05
N GLU A 169 -4.95 26.85 -4.30
CA GLU A 169 -6.00 27.83 -4.64
C GLU A 169 -6.83 27.43 -5.86
N GLU A 170 -6.24 26.65 -6.78
CA GLU A 170 -6.91 26.14 -7.99
C GLU A 170 -7.73 24.84 -7.76
N MET A 171 -7.75 24.31 -6.53
CA MET A 171 -8.40 23.02 -6.27
C MET A 171 -9.92 23.18 -6.24
N LYS A 172 -10.60 22.50 -7.17
CA LYS A 172 -12.07 22.47 -7.20
C LYS A 172 -12.65 21.80 -5.96
N PRO A 173 -13.78 22.26 -5.45
CA PRO A 173 -14.49 21.58 -4.35
C PRO A 173 -14.75 20.11 -4.66
N SER A 174 -14.63 19.24 -3.65
CA SER A 174 -14.79 17.79 -3.84
C SER A 174 -16.15 17.40 -4.41
N ALA A 175 -17.20 18.17 -4.15
CA ALA A 175 -18.53 17.97 -4.74
C ALA A 175 -18.53 18.20 -6.26
N GLU A 176 -17.85 19.24 -6.75
CA GLU A 176 -17.71 19.53 -8.18
C GLU A 176 -16.90 18.43 -8.89
N ILE A 177 -15.80 17.98 -8.28
CA ILE A 177 -14.99 16.88 -8.81
C ILE A 177 -15.82 15.58 -8.89
N LYS A 178 -16.60 15.27 -7.85
CA LYS A 178 -17.49 14.10 -7.86
C LYS A 178 -18.51 14.16 -8.99
N GLU A 179 -19.08 15.34 -9.24
CA GLU A 179 -20.05 15.49 -10.32
C GLU A 179 -19.40 15.32 -11.69
N ILE A 180 -18.23 15.91 -11.92
CA ILE A 180 -17.45 15.72 -13.14
C ILE A 180 -17.11 14.25 -13.35
N LEU A 181 -16.71 13.54 -12.29
CA LEU A 181 -16.41 12.10 -12.36
C LEU A 181 -17.65 11.27 -12.67
N ARG A 182 -18.82 11.58 -12.06
CA ARG A 182 -20.08 10.90 -12.36
C ARG A 182 -20.48 11.04 -13.82
N GLN A 183 -20.30 12.21 -14.41
CA GLN A 183 -20.60 12.46 -15.83
C GLN A 183 -19.65 11.70 -16.78
N LYS A 184 -18.40 11.43 -16.31
CA LYS A 184 -17.40 10.68 -17.09
C LYS A 184 -17.43 9.18 -16.86
N LEU A 185 -18.07 8.70 -15.78
CA LEU A 185 -18.18 7.29 -15.47
C LEU A 185 -19.34 6.65 -16.22
N HIS A 186 -19.04 5.77 -17.17
CA HIS A 186 -20.03 4.98 -17.88
C HIS A 186 -19.97 3.52 -17.41
N PHE A 187 -21.06 3.05 -16.83
CA PHE A 187 -21.19 1.63 -16.50
C PHE A 187 -21.58 0.86 -17.76
N VAL A 188 -20.70 -0.01 -18.20
CA VAL A 188 -20.97 -0.90 -19.32
C VAL A 188 -21.89 -2.03 -18.84
N PRO A 189 -23.07 -2.23 -19.46
CA PRO A 189 -23.93 -3.35 -19.09
C PRO A 189 -23.20 -4.67 -19.35
N ARG A 190 -23.45 -5.66 -18.49
CA ARG A 190 -22.84 -6.99 -18.62
C ARG A 190 -23.15 -7.57 -19.98
N SER A 191 -22.11 -8.01 -20.69
CA SER A 191 -22.31 -8.72 -21.94
C SER A 191 -22.92 -10.10 -21.67
N LYS A 192 -23.66 -10.64 -22.64
CA LYS A 192 -24.22 -11.99 -22.58
C LYS A 192 -23.17 -13.05 -22.26
N TYR A 193 -21.97 -12.92 -22.83
CA TYR A 193 -20.86 -13.88 -22.60
C TYR A 193 -20.40 -13.92 -21.15
N ILE A 194 -20.29 -12.77 -20.48
CA ILE A 194 -19.93 -12.69 -19.07
C ILE A 194 -21.04 -13.25 -18.19
N THR A 195 -22.30 -13.00 -18.52
CA THR A 195 -23.45 -13.51 -17.77
C THR A 195 -23.51 -15.04 -17.82
N ASP A 196 -23.26 -15.63 -18.97
CA ASP A 196 -23.25 -17.09 -19.14
C ASP A 196 -22.09 -17.74 -18.38
N LEU A 197 -20.89 -17.15 -18.40
CA LEU A 197 -19.76 -17.58 -17.58
C LEU A 197 -20.05 -17.51 -16.07
N GLN A 198 -20.77 -16.50 -15.64
CA GLN A 198 -21.18 -16.36 -14.25
C GLN A 198 -22.20 -17.40 -13.81
N ARG A 199 -23.08 -17.84 -14.69
CA ARG A 199 -24.11 -18.85 -14.39
C ARG A 199 -23.55 -20.26 -14.33
N THR A 200 -22.56 -20.57 -15.16
CA THR A 200 -22.01 -21.92 -15.29
C THR A 200 -20.96 -22.27 -14.24
N SER A 201 -20.30 -21.27 -13.65
CA SER A 201 -19.30 -21.54 -12.63
C SER A 201 -19.90 -21.69 -11.24
N GLN A 202 -19.92 -22.92 -10.73
CA GLN A 202 -20.35 -23.23 -9.34
C GLN A 202 -19.48 -22.51 -8.29
N GLY A 203 -18.28 -22.04 -8.66
CA GLY A 203 -17.38 -21.26 -7.82
C GLY A 203 -17.82 -19.83 -7.51
N LEU A 204 -18.72 -19.25 -8.29
CA LEU A 204 -19.20 -17.88 -8.16
C LEU A 204 -19.90 -17.55 -6.84
N ARG A 205 -20.46 -18.53 -6.18
CA ARG A 205 -21.12 -18.32 -4.87
C ARG A 205 -20.16 -18.04 -3.72
N LYS A 206 -18.86 -18.36 -3.89
CA LYS A 206 -17.88 -18.25 -2.81
C LYS A 206 -16.87 -17.09 -2.99
N SER A 207 -16.54 -16.67 -4.20
CA SER A 207 -15.38 -15.80 -4.41
C SER A 207 -15.61 -14.55 -5.28
N GLY A 208 -16.79 -14.30 -5.81
CA GLY A 208 -17.03 -13.19 -6.75
C GLY A 208 -16.30 -13.38 -8.10
N ALA A 209 -16.93 -12.93 -9.21
CA ALA A 209 -16.33 -13.04 -10.54
C ALA A 209 -15.10 -12.10 -10.67
N PHE A 210 -14.15 -12.53 -11.49
CA PHE A 210 -12.94 -11.77 -11.87
C PHE A 210 -11.92 -11.52 -10.77
N ASN A 211 -11.99 -12.22 -9.60
CA ASN A 211 -10.88 -12.27 -8.68
C ASN A 211 -9.81 -13.32 -9.10
N VAL A 212 -8.68 -13.36 -8.43
CA VAL A 212 -7.58 -14.29 -8.76
C VAL A 212 -8.03 -15.76 -8.69
N GLY A 213 -8.82 -16.13 -7.68
CA GLY A 213 -9.35 -17.48 -7.53
C GLY A 213 -10.23 -17.86 -8.70
N TRP A 214 -11.16 -16.97 -9.09
CA TRP A 214 -12.01 -17.18 -10.23
C TRP A 214 -11.21 -17.42 -11.53
N TYR A 215 -10.17 -16.60 -11.79
CA TYR A 215 -9.33 -16.78 -12.97
C TYR A 215 -8.55 -18.11 -12.96
N LYS A 216 -8.11 -18.59 -11.81
CA LYS A 216 -7.41 -19.87 -11.67
C LYS A 216 -8.28 -21.07 -12.05
N ASP A 217 -9.58 -20.96 -11.80
CA ASP A 217 -10.54 -22.01 -12.03
C ASP A 217 -11.10 -22.02 -13.49
N GLN A 218 -10.69 -21.04 -14.32
CA GLN A 218 -11.17 -20.94 -15.69
C GLN A 218 -10.30 -21.74 -16.67
N ASP A 219 -10.97 -22.43 -17.59
CA ASP A 219 -10.32 -23.03 -18.76
C ASP A 219 -10.00 -21.99 -19.85
N VAL A 220 -9.30 -22.41 -20.89
CA VAL A 220 -8.86 -21.54 -22.00
C VAL A 220 -10.09 -20.95 -22.73
N ASP A 221 -11.14 -21.74 -22.94
CA ASP A 221 -12.33 -21.30 -23.66
C ASP A 221 -13.10 -20.23 -22.89
N SER A 222 -13.15 -20.35 -21.58
CA SER A 222 -13.74 -19.34 -20.69
C SER A 222 -12.96 -18.02 -20.74
N LEU A 223 -11.64 -18.06 -20.73
CA LEU A 223 -10.79 -16.88 -20.85
C LEU A 223 -10.93 -16.21 -22.23
N GLU A 224 -11.03 -16.99 -23.31
CA GLU A 224 -11.31 -16.45 -24.65
C GLU A 224 -12.69 -15.79 -24.74
N LYS A 225 -13.71 -16.29 -24.03
CA LYS A 225 -15.03 -15.62 -23.93
C LYS A 225 -14.93 -14.29 -23.22
N VAL A 226 -14.14 -14.19 -22.14
CA VAL A 226 -13.87 -12.91 -21.44
C VAL A 226 -13.19 -11.93 -22.40
N LYS A 227 -12.14 -12.36 -23.09
CA LYS A 227 -11.41 -11.55 -24.06
C LYS A 227 -12.32 -11.03 -25.17
N LYS A 228 -13.12 -11.90 -25.81
CA LYS A 228 -14.10 -11.50 -26.83
C LYS A 228 -15.15 -10.52 -26.30
N SER A 229 -15.58 -10.69 -25.05
CA SER A 229 -16.51 -9.76 -24.41
C SER A 229 -15.92 -8.36 -24.30
N ILE A 230 -14.64 -8.25 -23.91
CA ILE A 230 -13.92 -6.98 -23.85
C ILE A 230 -13.81 -6.37 -25.26
N GLU A 231 -13.40 -7.16 -26.25
CA GLU A 231 -13.25 -6.70 -27.65
C GLU A 231 -14.56 -6.15 -28.24
N VAL A 232 -15.68 -6.86 -28.05
CA VAL A 232 -17.00 -6.43 -28.50
C VAL A 232 -17.43 -5.15 -27.79
N THR A 233 -17.28 -5.09 -26.47
CA THR A 233 -17.63 -3.91 -25.69
C THR A 233 -16.86 -2.67 -26.14
N LEU A 234 -15.55 -2.82 -26.37
CA LEU A 234 -14.71 -1.71 -26.82
C LEU A 234 -15.09 -1.26 -28.24
N LYS A 235 -15.40 -2.18 -29.12
CA LYS A 235 -15.80 -1.86 -30.48
C LYS A 235 -17.14 -1.10 -30.54
N ASP A 236 -18.10 -1.50 -29.70
CA ASP A 236 -19.47 -0.99 -29.77
C ASP A 236 -19.68 0.28 -28.93
N GLN A 237 -18.93 0.46 -27.83
CA GLN A 237 -19.23 1.48 -26.83
C GLN A 237 -18.10 2.48 -26.57
N MET A 238 -16.89 2.24 -27.08
CA MET A 238 -15.75 3.12 -26.82
C MET A 238 -15.37 3.91 -28.07
N PRO A 239 -15.25 5.25 -27.98
CA PRO A 239 -14.71 6.04 -29.08
C PRO A 239 -13.27 5.60 -29.38
N LYS A 240 -12.78 5.87 -30.60
CA LYS A 240 -11.42 5.58 -31.08
C LYS A 240 -10.35 6.35 -30.27
N GLY A 241 -10.32 6.19 -28.97
CA GLY A 241 -9.44 6.86 -28.02
C GLY A 241 -8.36 5.95 -27.47
N ALA A 242 -7.54 6.51 -26.57
CA ALA A 242 -6.61 5.72 -25.78
C ALA A 242 -7.39 4.86 -24.77
N VAL A 243 -7.15 3.56 -24.78
CA VAL A 243 -7.74 2.61 -23.85
C VAL A 243 -6.66 2.17 -22.85
N PHE A 244 -6.95 2.33 -21.59
CA PHE A 244 -6.16 1.73 -20.51
C PHE A 244 -6.93 0.53 -19.97
N TRP A 245 -6.23 -0.57 -19.72
CA TRP A 245 -6.83 -1.77 -19.18
C TRP A 245 -5.91 -2.40 -18.14
N THR A 246 -6.48 -3.15 -17.24
CA THR A 246 -5.73 -3.85 -16.18
C THR A 246 -6.36 -5.21 -15.89
N THR A 247 -5.52 -6.14 -15.49
CA THR A 247 -5.90 -7.46 -14.97
C THR A 247 -4.76 -7.97 -14.07
N PHE A 248 -4.89 -9.17 -13.51
CA PHE A 248 -3.78 -9.82 -12.82
C PHE A 248 -2.65 -10.16 -13.79
N LYS A 249 -1.41 -9.94 -13.38
CA LYS A 249 -0.22 -10.08 -14.23
C LYS A 249 -0.14 -11.43 -14.96
N ASP A 250 -0.51 -12.52 -14.28
CA ASP A 250 -0.47 -13.88 -14.84
C ASP A 250 -1.49 -14.10 -15.96
N TYR A 251 -2.47 -13.21 -16.10
CA TYR A 251 -3.54 -13.24 -17.09
C TYR A 251 -3.42 -12.15 -18.15
N GLU A 252 -2.42 -11.26 -18.05
CA GLU A 252 -2.19 -10.19 -19.03
C GLU A 252 -2.15 -10.75 -20.47
N ASN A 253 -1.27 -11.70 -20.73
CA ASN A 253 -1.11 -12.29 -22.06
C ASN A 253 -2.34 -13.12 -22.51
N LYS A 254 -3.02 -13.77 -21.57
CA LYS A 254 -4.19 -14.60 -21.84
C LYS A 254 -5.42 -13.79 -22.22
N LEU A 255 -5.54 -12.58 -21.67
CA LEU A 255 -6.65 -11.67 -21.93
C LEU A 255 -6.30 -10.56 -22.92
N ALA A 256 -5.08 -10.52 -23.42
CA ALA A 256 -4.66 -9.56 -24.44
C ALA A 256 -5.44 -9.75 -25.75
N GLY A 257 -6.15 -8.71 -26.19
CA GLY A 257 -7.04 -8.78 -27.34
C GLY A 257 -6.92 -7.60 -28.29
N ILE A 258 -7.73 -7.63 -29.36
CA ILE A 258 -7.72 -6.61 -30.41
C ILE A 258 -8.37 -5.32 -29.89
N GLY A 259 -7.74 -4.19 -30.15
CA GLY A 259 -8.28 -2.85 -29.86
C GLY A 259 -7.79 -2.21 -28.55
N TYR A 260 -7.23 -2.97 -27.60
CA TYR A 260 -6.78 -2.44 -26.33
C TYR A 260 -5.33 -2.81 -25.92
N THR A 261 -4.65 -3.65 -26.71
CA THR A 261 -3.29 -4.11 -26.36
C THR A 261 -2.17 -3.50 -27.19
N ARG A 262 -2.48 -2.83 -28.29
CA ARG A 262 -1.46 -2.18 -29.12
C ARG A 262 -0.92 -0.94 -28.41
N ALA A 263 0.39 -0.94 -28.20
CA ALA A 263 1.09 0.27 -27.84
C ALA A 263 0.86 1.35 -28.90
N LYS A 264 0.46 2.54 -28.46
CA LYS A 264 0.28 3.72 -29.33
C LYS A 264 1.38 4.71 -29.05
N LYS A 265 1.87 5.40 -30.09
CA LYS A 265 2.72 6.59 -29.91
C LYS A 265 1.83 7.75 -29.48
N VAL A 266 2.10 8.31 -28.31
CA VAL A 266 1.49 9.53 -27.80
C VAL A 266 2.65 10.51 -27.54
N ASN A 267 2.62 11.68 -28.17
CA ASN A 267 3.68 12.69 -28.07
C ASN A 267 5.11 12.17 -28.34
N GLY A 268 5.26 11.17 -29.23
CA GLY A 268 6.55 10.57 -29.58
C GLY A 268 6.93 9.35 -28.75
N ASP A 269 6.33 9.11 -27.60
CA ASP A 269 6.60 7.98 -26.72
C ASP A 269 5.69 6.81 -26.97
N LEU A 270 6.25 5.58 -26.93
CA LEU A 270 5.51 4.35 -27.11
C LEU A 270 4.87 3.95 -25.77
N ARG A 271 3.55 4.13 -25.65
CA ARG A 271 2.80 3.81 -24.43
C ARG A 271 2.10 2.49 -24.54
N LYS A 272 2.32 1.64 -23.53
CA LYS A 272 1.61 0.38 -23.40
C LYS A 272 0.28 0.64 -22.67
N PRO A 273 -0.85 0.21 -23.21
CA PRO A 273 -2.16 0.44 -22.61
C PRO A 273 -2.42 -0.41 -21.34
N PHE A 274 -1.56 -1.36 -21.01
CA PHE A 274 -1.69 -2.16 -19.79
C PHE A 274 -1.18 -1.42 -18.58
N VAL A 275 -2.05 -1.26 -17.58
CA VAL A 275 -1.74 -0.60 -16.30
C VAL A 275 -1.52 -1.68 -15.24
N SER A 276 -0.29 -1.86 -14.78
CA SER A 276 0.01 -2.74 -13.66
C SER A 276 -0.35 -2.05 -12.33
N LYS A 277 -0.60 -2.84 -11.28
CA LYS A 277 -0.82 -2.30 -9.93
C LYS A 277 0.31 -1.39 -9.40
N ASN A 278 1.48 -1.47 -10.02
CA ASN A 278 2.65 -0.68 -9.66
C ASN A 278 2.81 0.56 -10.55
N MET A 279 1.92 0.77 -11.52
CA MET A 279 1.89 1.99 -12.31
C MET A 279 1.29 3.09 -11.44
N ARG A 280 2.15 3.94 -10.92
CA ARG A 280 1.75 5.21 -10.31
C ARG A 280 1.25 6.14 -11.40
N ALA A 281 0.35 7.05 -11.05
CA ALA A 281 -0.26 7.98 -11.97
C ALA A 281 0.76 8.56 -12.94
N SER A 282 0.68 8.20 -14.21
CA SER A 282 1.33 8.97 -15.25
C SER A 282 0.46 10.19 -15.46
N ASN A 283 0.95 11.37 -15.12
CA ASN A 283 0.32 12.63 -15.46
C ASN A 283 0.20 12.74 -16.98
N GLU A 284 -0.96 12.46 -17.48
CA GLU A 284 -1.38 12.73 -18.85
C GLU A 284 -2.80 13.22 -18.91
#